data_b75cf5506c4ce30faaeee485c955238e
#
_entry.id   b75cf5506c4ce30faaeee485c955238e
#
_cell.length_a   1.000
_cell.length_b   1.000
_cell.length_c   1.000
_cell.angle_alpha   90.00
_cell.angle_beta   90.00
_cell.angle_gamma   90.00
#
_symmetry.space_group_name_H-M   'P 1'
#
loop_
_entity.id
_entity.type
_entity.pdbx_description
1 polymer ?
#
loop_
_entity_poly.entity_id
_entity_poly.type
_entity_poly.pdbx_seq_one_letter_code
_entity_poly.pdbx_strand_id
1 'polypeptide(L)'
;LNIDDFANHYSNYNKGNTWKGMVVRGYGGLVDFIVKPAEMVNSWKKENKEKMDWKVKDTPLRKQVPAVEKFADILGDYEHERIRILMLKEGEGELERHTDRQDVEAGIGDGQWARLHFPLQTNPKVEFKQWNADGTSTKCKMGEGELWYLDMRKPHTAVNFGEQDRYHLIIDVKSDQRLRDWLVRSSEK
;
A
#
# COMPACT_ATOMS: atom_id res chain seq x y z
N LEU A 1 -15.18 3.58 9.63
CA LEU A 1 -13.85 4.13 9.93
C LEU A 1 -13.98 5.66 9.97
N ASN A 2 -13.50 6.29 11.06
CA ASN A 2 -13.43 7.73 11.14
C ASN A 2 -12.14 8.18 10.43
N ILE A 3 -12.23 9.23 9.60
CA ILE A 3 -11.09 9.80 8.87
C ILE A 3 -10.00 10.32 9.83
N ASP A 4 -10.39 10.74 11.02
CA ASP A 4 -9.48 11.24 12.05
C ASP A 4 -8.59 10.14 12.65
N ASP A 5 -8.98 8.87 12.48
CA ASP A 5 -8.19 7.72 12.92
C ASP A 5 -7.00 7.43 11.98
N PHE A 6 -6.98 8.05 10.78
CA PHE A 6 -5.88 7.88 9.85
C PHE A 6 -4.68 8.74 10.24
N ALA A 7 -3.55 8.09 10.47
CA ALA A 7 -2.31 8.77 10.77
C ALA A 7 -1.79 9.57 9.56
N ASN A 8 -1.36 10.78 9.81
CA ASN A 8 -0.55 11.54 8.85
C ASN A 8 0.82 10.88 8.76
N HIS A 9 1.14 10.38 7.57
CA HIS A 9 2.45 9.82 7.35
C HIS A 9 3.39 10.90 6.81
N TYR A 10 4.47 11.17 7.56
CA TYR A 10 5.52 12.05 7.08
C TYR A 10 6.29 11.35 5.96
N SER A 11 6.26 11.95 4.78
CA SER A 11 7.12 11.58 3.67
C SER A 11 7.39 12.80 2.80
N ASN A 12 8.54 12.83 2.13
CA ASN A 12 8.90 13.93 1.24
C ASN A 12 7.95 14.09 0.04
N TYR A 13 7.11 13.10 -0.23
CA TYR A 13 6.15 13.06 -1.32
C TYR A 13 4.68 13.20 -0.87
N ASN A 14 4.44 13.55 0.40
CA ASN A 14 3.13 13.83 0.99
C ASN A 14 3.09 15.26 1.56
N LYS A 15 3.34 16.25 0.72
CA LYS A 15 3.49 17.65 1.15
C LYS A 15 2.23 18.27 1.70
N GLY A 16 1.09 17.90 1.17
CA GLY A 16 -0.20 18.45 1.57
C GLY A 16 -0.88 17.77 2.76
N ASN A 17 -0.28 16.73 3.34
CA ASN A 17 -0.96 15.85 4.30
C ASN A 17 -2.30 15.30 3.80
N THR A 18 -2.41 15.14 2.49
CA THR A 18 -3.62 14.67 1.80
C THR A 18 -3.63 13.17 1.58
N TRP A 19 -2.52 12.51 1.90
CA TRP A 19 -2.38 11.07 1.94
C TRP A 19 -2.19 10.61 3.38
N LYS A 20 -3.02 9.69 3.82
CA LYS A 20 -3.04 9.15 5.18
C LYS A 20 -3.12 7.64 5.16
N GLY A 21 -2.76 6.99 6.27
CA GLY A 21 -2.85 5.55 6.36
C GLY A 21 -3.10 5.05 7.77
N MET A 22 -3.66 3.85 7.86
CA MET A 22 -3.79 3.09 9.09
C MET A 22 -3.39 1.64 8.84
N VAL A 23 -2.84 1.01 9.87
CA VAL A 23 -2.30 -0.34 9.80
C VAL A 23 -3.26 -1.31 10.46
N VAL A 24 -3.69 -2.31 9.68
CA VAL A 24 -4.49 -3.45 10.16
C VAL A 24 -3.56 -4.57 10.67
N ARG A 25 -2.43 -4.74 10.00
CA ARG A 25 -1.34 -5.64 10.37
C ARG A 25 -0.01 -4.98 9.96
N GLY A 26 0.94 -4.89 10.88
CA GLY A 26 2.22 -4.25 10.60
C GLY A 26 3.22 -4.35 11.73
N TYR A 27 4.34 -3.68 11.56
CA TYR A 27 5.47 -3.73 12.50
C TYR A 27 5.09 -3.16 13.86
N GLY A 28 5.43 -3.89 14.92
CA GLY A 28 5.11 -3.53 16.30
C GLY A 28 3.62 -3.62 16.68
N GLY A 29 2.72 -3.88 15.72
CA GLY A 29 1.27 -3.90 15.95
C GLY A 29 0.67 -2.52 16.23
N LEU A 30 1.29 -1.45 15.70
CA LEU A 30 0.85 -0.07 15.86
C LEU A 30 0.02 0.40 14.65
N VAL A 31 -1.13 1.04 14.93
CA VAL A 31 -2.07 1.50 13.88
C VAL A 31 -1.48 2.62 13.02
N ASP A 32 -0.61 3.45 13.58
CA ASP A 32 -0.01 4.63 12.97
C ASP A 32 1.37 4.40 12.33
N PHE A 33 1.95 3.20 12.46
CA PHE A 33 3.27 2.89 11.89
C PHE A 33 3.15 2.16 10.55
N ILE A 34 2.92 2.90 9.47
CA ILE A 34 2.57 2.35 8.13
C ILE A 34 3.77 1.88 7.29
N VAL A 35 5.00 2.17 7.73
CA VAL A 35 6.26 1.82 7.04
C VAL A 35 6.94 0.60 7.67
N LYS A 36 8.03 0.13 7.07
CA LYS A 36 8.96 -0.82 7.72
C LYS A 36 10.01 -0.03 8.53
N PRO A 37 10.51 -0.52 9.66
CA PRO A 37 11.65 0.10 10.35
C PRO A 37 12.85 0.31 9.43
N ALA A 38 13.09 -0.61 8.49
CA ALA A 38 14.16 -0.53 7.50
C ALA A 38 14.02 0.64 6.50
N GLU A 39 12.80 1.12 6.27
CA GLU A 39 12.50 2.27 5.39
C GLU A 39 12.74 3.62 6.07
N MET A 40 12.87 3.65 7.40
CA MET A 40 13.05 4.89 8.16
C MET A 40 14.42 5.53 7.89
N VAL A 41 14.49 6.85 8.08
CA VAL A 41 15.73 7.60 7.93
C VAL A 41 16.80 7.15 8.95
N ASN A 42 18.08 7.32 8.60
CA ASN A 42 19.20 6.82 9.42
C ASN A 42 19.24 7.39 10.83
N SER A 43 18.84 8.64 11.04
CA SER A 43 18.73 9.24 12.40
C SER A 43 17.73 8.46 13.25
N TRP A 44 16.53 8.22 12.71
CA TRP A 44 15.51 7.44 13.41
C TRP A 44 15.99 6.02 13.75
N LYS A 45 16.62 5.32 12.79
CA LYS A 45 17.19 3.97 13.03
C LYS A 45 18.21 3.94 14.15
N LYS A 46 19.05 4.98 14.22
CA LYS A 46 20.08 5.12 15.26
C LYS A 46 19.48 5.30 16.67
N GLU A 47 18.39 6.06 16.74
CA GLU A 47 17.68 6.38 17.98
C GLU A 47 16.72 5.29 18.43
N ASN A 48 16.29 4.40 17.51
CA ASN A 48 15.27 3.38 17.74
C ASN A 48 15.78 1.98 17.38
N LYS A 49 16.98 1.64 17.82
CA LYS A 49 17.64 0.35 17.47
C LYS A 49 16.79 -0.86 17.85
N GLU A 50 16.11 -0.81 18.99
CA GLU A 50 15.24 -1.86 19.48
C GLU A 50 14.01 -2.10 18.59
N LYS A 51 13.60 -1.08 17.83
CA LYS A 51 12.47 -1.16 16.91
C LYS A 51 12.83 -1.82 15.57
N MET A 52 14.13 -1.94 15.27
CA MET A 52 14.60 -2.62 14.06
C MET A 52 14.22 -4.12 14.06
N ASP A 53 14.06 -4.71 15.25
CA ASP A 53 13.69 -6.12 15.43
C ASP A 53 12.18 -6.34 15.56
N TRP A 54 11.37 -5.29 15.39
CA TRP A 54 9.92 -5.41 15.45
C TRP A 54 9.40 -6.45 14.48
N LYS A 55 8.51 -7.30 14.99
CA LYS A 55 7.78 -8.29 14.18
C LYS A 55 6.45 -7.72 13.74
N VAL A 56 6.00 -8.22 12.59
CA VAL A 56 4.66 -7.92 12.08
C VAL A 56 3.62 -8.59 12.96
N LYS A 57 2.62 -7.81 13.38
CA LYS A 57 1.51 -8.23 14.24
C LYS A 57 0.22 -7.58 13.79
N ASP A 58 -0.89 -8.21 14.10
CA ASP A 58 -2.20 -7.58 13.96
C ASP A 58 -2.33 -6.41 14.96
N THR A 59 -2.91 -5.32 14.48
CA THR A 59 -3.25 -4.19 15.33
C THR A 59 -4.66 -4.37 15.93
N PRO A 60 -5.04 -3.58 16.96
CA PRO A 60 -6.40 -3.58 17.46
C PRO A 60 -7.46 -3.28 16.39
N LEU A 61 -7.08 -2.54 15.34
CA LEU A 61 -7.95 -2.20 14.21
C LEU A 61 -8.46 -3.44 13.47
N ARG A 62 -7.70 -4.54 13.41
CA ARG A 62 -8.10 -5.75 12.68
C ARG A 62 -9.49 -6.24 13.07
N LYS A 63 -9.81 -6.19 14.37
CA LYS A 63 -11.11 -6.59 14.90
C LYS A 63 -12.24 -5.61 14.55
N GLN A 64 -11.89 -4.37 14.22
CA GLN A 64 -12.86 -3.31 13.92
C GLN A 64 -13.20 -3.25 12.42
N VAL A 65 -12.39 -3.90 11.57
CA VAL A 65 -12.55 -3.91 10.11
C VAL A 65 -12.68 -5.33 9.56
N PRO A 66 -13.71 -6.10 9.96
CA PRO A 66 -13.83 -7.51 9.58
C PRO A 66 -13.97 -7.70 8.06
N ALA A 67 -14.38 -6.67 7.31
CA ALA A 67 -14.45 -6.73 5.85
C ALA A 67 -13.06 -6.96 5.21
N VAL A 68 -11.96 -6.61 5.88
CA VAL A 68 -10.59 -6.87 5.40
C VAL A 68 -10.31 -8.36 5.27
N GLU A 69 -10.92 -9.19 6.13
CA GLU A 69 -10.75 -10.65 6.08
C GLU A 69 -11.22 -11.23 4.75
N LYS A 70 -12.29 -10.68 4.16
CA LYS A 70 -12.78 -11.15 2.85
C LYS A 70 -11.73 -10.99 1.74
N PHE A 71 -10.92 -9.94 1.81
CA PHE A 71 -9.83 -9.73 0.85
C PHE A 71 -8.63 -10.61 1.15
N ALA A 72 -8.33 -10.84 2.43
CA ALA A 72 -7.29 -11.78 2.84
C ALA A 72 -7.66 -13.22 2.44
N ASP A 73 -8.93 -13.61 2.60
CA ASP A 73 -9.45 -14.94 2.21
C ASP A 73 -9.32 -15.21 0.70
N ILE A 74 -9.45 -14.19 -0.15
CA ILE A 74 -9.22 -14.30 -1.61
C ILE A 74 -7.77 -14.76 -1.89
N LEU A 75 -6.83 -14.35 -1.05
CA LEU A 75 -5.42 -14.68 -1.17
C LEU A 75 -5.09 -16.08 -0.60
N GLY A 76 -6.04 -16.71 0.10
CA GLY A 76 -5.91 -18.09 0.61
C GLY A 76 -4.76 -18.24 1.61
N ASP A 77 -3.88 -19.21 1.37
CA ASP A 77 -2.77 -19.60 2.24
C ASP A 77 -1.46 -18.81 2.00
N TYR A 78 -1.49 -17.73 1.22
CA TYR A 78 -0.31 -16.88 1.07
C TYR A 78 0.07 -16.18 2.38
N GLU A 79 1.37 -16.14 2.67
CA GLU A 79 1.91 -15.41 3.82
C GLU A 79 1.71 -13.90 3.62
N HIS A 80 1.07 -13.24 4.60
CA HIS A 80 0.84 -11.78 4.58
C HIS A 80 1.82 -11.07 5.51
N GLU A 81 2.49 -10.04 5.00
CA GLU A 81 3.31 -9.16 5.82
C GLU A 81 2.46 -8.01 6.39
N ARG A 82 2.31 -6.92 5.64
CA ARG A 82 1.55 -5.75 6.06
C ARG A 82 0.16 -5.73 5.41
N ILE A 83 -0.82 -5.31 6.19
CA ILE A 83 -2.18 -5.00 5.72
C ILE A 83 -2.47 -3.57 6.14
N ARG A 84 -2.74 -2.68 5.18
CA ARG A 84 -2.91 -1.25 5.41
C ARG A 84 -4.10 -0.72 4.64
N ILE A 85 -4.81 0.24 5.23
CA ILE A 85 -5.81 1.03 4.53
C ILE A 85 -5.22 2.41 4.32
N LEU A 86 -5.12 2.84 3.07
CA LEU A 86 -4.59 4.13 2.67
C LEU A 86 -5.71 5.00 2.14
N MET A 87 -5.69 6.27 2.53
CA MET A 87 -6.65 7.27 2.09
C MET A 87 -5.94 8.34 1.27
N LEU A 88 -6.56 8.75 0.19
CA LEU A 88 -6.19 9.92 -0.59
C LEU A 88 -7.39 10.89 -0.59
N LYS A 89 -7.18 12.05 0.02
CA LYS A 89 -8.24 13.03 0.27
C LYS A 89 -8.90 13.48 -1.02
N GLU A 90 -10.18 13.84 -0.96
CA GLU A 90 -10.91 14.52 -2.01
C GLU A 90 -10.28 15.87 -2.37
N GLY A 91 -10.60 16.40 -3.56
CA GLY A 91 -10.21 17.74 -3.96
C GLY A 91 -8.70 17.94 -4.05
N GLU A 92 -8.04 17.25 -4.98
CA GLU A 92 -6.60 17.35 -5.25
C GLU A 92 -5.68 16.67 -4.21
N GLY A 93 -6.21 15.70 -3.46
CA GLY A 93 -5.36 14.82 -2.65
C GLY A 93 -4.29 14.15 -3.51
N GLU A 94 -3.02 14.29 -3.14
CA GLU A 94 -1.90 13.83 -3.94
C GLU A 94 -0.88 13.03 -3.13
N LEU A 95 -0.45 11.94 -3.74
CA LEU A 95 0.78 11.23 -3.44
C LEU A 95 1.75 11.53 -4.58
N GLU A 96 2.70 12.44 -4.36
CA GLU A 96 3.62 12.92 -5.38
C GLU A 96 4.43 11.78 -6.01
N ARG A 97 5.02 12.06 -7.18
CA ARG A 97 5.84 11.08 -7.90
C ARG A 97 7.03 10.61 -7.06
N HIS A 98 7.07 9.31 -6.79
CA HIS A 98 8.12 8.66 -6.00
C HIS A 98 8.33 7.21 -6.47
N THR A 99 9.21 6.49 -5.80
CA THR A 99 9.44 5.05 -5.96
C THR A 99 9.56 4.40 -4.59
N ASP A 100 9.08 3.17 -4.44
CA ASP A 100 9.24 2.38 -3.21
C ASP A 100 10.55 1.56 -3.19
N ARG A 101 11.57 2.01 -3.90
CA ARG A 101 12.87 1.30 -3.99
C ARG A 101 13.62 1.17 -2.68
N GLN A 102 13.26 1.94 -1.66
CA GLN A 102 13.84 1.81 -0.32
C GLN A 102 13.46 0.49 0.35
N ASP A 103 12.33 -0.10 -0.03
CA ASP A 103 11.94 -1.44 0.38
C ASP A 103 12.61 -2.46 -0.54
N VAL A 104 13.80 -2.90 -0.18
CA VAL A 104 14.59 -3.87 -0.96
C VAL A 104 13.96 -5.25 -1.06
N GLU A 105 13.02 -5.55 -0.15
CA GLU A 105 12.26 -6.79 -0.14
C GLU A 105 11.00 -6.71 -1.00
N ALA A 106 10.61 -5.51 -1.46
CA ALA A 106 9.43 -5.34 -2.31
C ALA A 106 9.69 -5.88 -3.72
N GLY A 107 8.73 -6.61 -4.25
CA GLY A 107 8.78 -7.14 -5.61
C GLY A 107 7.97 -8.39 -5.80
N ILE A 108 8.13 -9.00 -6.97
CA ILE A 108 7.41 -10.21 -7.37
C ILE A 108 8.34 -11.43 -7.54
N GLY A 109 9.64 -11.27 -7.27
CA GLY A 109 10.60 -12.38 -7.23
C GLY A 109 10.31 -13.35 -6.08
N ASP A 110 10.88 -14.55 -6.14
CA ASP A 110 10.70 -15.55 -5.09
C ASP A 110 11.10 -15.02 -3.72
N GLY A 111 10.20 -15.14 -2.76
CA GLY A 111 10.41 -14.69 -1.38
C GLY A 111 10.30 -13.19 -1.15
N GLN A 112 10.13 -12.38 -2.22
CA GLN A 112 9.84 -10.96 -2.08
C GLN A 112 8.39 -10.71 -1.68
N TRP A 113 8.09 -9.49 -1.24
CA TRP A 113 6.76 -9.05 -0.87
C TRP A 113 6.08 -8.32 -2.04
N ALA A 114 5.14 -9.01 -2.69
CA ALA A 114 4.31 -8.42 -3.72
C ALA A 114 3.22 -7.55 -3.08
N ARG A 115 3.12 -6.30 -3.52
CA ARG A 115 2.10 -5.37 -3.02
C ARG A 115 0.85 -5.47 -3.87
N LEU A 116 -0.21 -6.00 -3.28
CA LEU A 116 -1.52 -6.13 -3.89
C LEU A 116 -2.43 -4.99 -3.45
N HIS A 117 -3.17 -4.43 -4.40
CA HIS A 117 -4.04 -3.27 -4.20
C HIS A 117 -5.48 -3.66 -4.43
N PHE A 118 -6.35 -3.29 -3.49
CA PHE A 118 -7.80 -3.43 -3.60
C PHE A 118 -8.43 -2.06 -3.36
N PRO A 119 -8.93 -1.37 -4.40
CA PRO A 119 -9.71 -0.16 -4.20
C PRO A 119 -10.99 -0.50 -3.42
N LEU A 120 -11.18 0.11 -2.25
CA LEU A 120 -12.37 -0.04 -1.41
C LEU A 120 -13.43 0.99 -1.78
N GLN A 121 -12.97 2.22 -2.08
CA GLN A 121 -13.76 3.34 -2.56
C GLN A 121 -12.90 4.15 -3.53
N THR A 122 -13.44 4.45 -4.70
CA THR A 122 -12.76 5.25 -5.71
C THR A 122 -13.76 6.06 -6.52
N ASN A 123 -13.29 6.92 -7.41
CA ASN A 123 -14.14 7.68 -8.32
C ASN A 123 -13.43 7.86 -9.68
N PRO A 124 -14.17 8.24 -10.74
CA PRO A 124 -13.59 8.35 -12.10
C PRO A 124 -12.50 9.41 -12.25
N LYS A 125 -12.40 10.36 -11.32
CA LYS A 125 -11.40 11.44 -11.31
C LYS A 125 -10.14 11.08 -10.52
N VAL A 126 -10.01 9.85 -10.01
CA VAL A 126 -8.76 9.34 -9.46
C VAL A 126 -7.84 8.94 -10.59
N GLU A 127 -6.62 9.48 -10.58
CA GLU A 127 -5.56 9.11 -11.52
C GLU A 127 -4.43 8.41 -10.76
N PHE A 128 -4.11 7.19 -11.17
CA PHE A 128 -2.88 6.53 -10.83
C PHE A 128 -2.01 6.46 -12.09
N LYS A 129 -0.77 6.90 -11.99
CA LYS A 129 0.15 6.95 -13.14
C LYS A 129 1.48 6.31 -12.76
N GLN A 130 2.00 5.48 -13.66
CA GLN A 130 3.29 4.81 -13.51
C GLN A 130 4.17 5.07 -14.73
N TRP A 131 5.48 5.24 -14.54
CA TRP A 131 6.44 5.49 -15.60
C TRP A 131 7.35 4.28 -15.81
N ASN A 132 7.63 3.99 -17.07
CA ASN A 132 8.62 3.01 -17.50
C ASN A 132 10.02 3.65 -17.58
N ALA A 133 11.04 2.80 -17.74
CA ALA A 133 12.44 3.23 -17.83
C ALA A 133 12.73 4.09 -19.07
N ASP A 134 11.96 3.92 -20.15
CA ASP A 134 12.05 4.70 -21.39
C ASP A 134 11.35 6.07 -21.29
N GLY A 135 10.81 6.42 -20.12
CA GLY A 135 10.09 7.67 -19.88
C GLY A 135 8.62 7.66 -20.29
N THR A 136 8.14 6.61 -20.94
CA THR A 136 6.69 6.44 -21.21
C THR A 136 5.94 6.25 -19.91
N SER A 137 4.64 6.52 -19.93
CA SER A 137 3.80 6.35 -18.73
C SER A 137 2.46 5.74 -19.07
N THR A 138 1.93 4.98 -18.12
CA THR A 138 0.61 4.37 -18.19
C THR A 138 -0.26 4.91 -17.07
N LYS A 139 -1.50 5.29 -17.39
CA LYS A 139 -2.53 5.57 -16.40
C LYS A 139 -3.31 4.29 -16.14
N CYS A 140 -3.45 3.93 -14.87
CA CYS A 140 -4.23 2.79 -14.43
C CYS A 140 -5.53 3.31 -13.80
N LYS A 141 -6.67 2.85 -14.30
CA LYS A 141 -7.98 3.07 -13.68
C LYS A 141 -8.35 1.81 -12.93
N MET A 142 -8.35 1.90 -11.62
CA MET A 142 -8.65 0.78 -10.72
C MET A 142 -10.07 0.92 -10.20
N GLY A 143 -10.93 -0.04 -10.53
CA GLY A 143 -12.32 -0.11 -10.06
C GLY A 143 -12.44 -0.66 -8.63
N GLU A 144 -13.54 -0.33 -7.96
CA GLU A 144 -13.83 -0.84 -6.61
C GLU A 144 -13.94 -2.36 -6.61
N GLY A 145 -13.31 -2.99 -5.64
CA GLY A 145 -13.30 -4.45 -5.47
C GLY A 145 -12.36 -5.21 -6.43
N GLU A 146 -11.72 -4.54 -7.37
CA GLU A 146 -10.72 -5.16 -8.24
C GLU A 146 -9.43 -5.47 -7.47
N LEU A 147 -8.72 -6.51 -7.91
CA LEU A 147 -7.37 -6.81 -7.46
C LEU A 147 -6.35 -6.32 -8.49
N TRP A 148 -5.38 -5.55 -8.03
CA TRP A 148 -4.29 -5.04 -8.86
C TRP A 148 -2.92 -5.39 -8.26
N TYR A 149 -2.00 -5.82 -9.10
CA TYR A 149 -0.57 -5.81 -8.84
C TYR A 149 0.08 -4.70 -9.66
N LEU A 150 0.85 -3.84 -8.99
CA LEU A 150 1.62 -2.77 -9.62
C LEU A 150 3.06 -2.83 -9.09
N ASP A 151 4.04 -2.70 -9.97
CA ASP A 151 5.44 -2.65 -9.55
C ASP A 151 5.77 -1.27 -8.94
N MET A 152 5.60 -1.14 -7.64
CA MET A 152 5.82 0.11 -6.90
C MET A 152 7.29 0.58 -6.91
N ARG A 153 8.22 -0.24 -7.40
CA ARG A 153 9.62 0.17 -7.63
C ARG A 153 9.76 1.07 -8.84
N LYS A 154 8.78 1.08 -9.75
CA LYS A 154 8.70 2.06 -10.84
C LYS A 154 8.21 3.41 -10.29
N PRO A 155 8.67 4.55 -10.87
CA PRO A 155 8.14 5.84 -10.50
C PRO A 155 6.62 5.88 -10.70
N HIS A 156 5.89 6.34 -9.68
CA HIS A 156 4.43 6.42 -9.72
C HIS A 156 3.90 7.61 -8.94
N THR A 157 2.66 7.98 -9.20
CA THR A 157 1.91 9.01 -8.49
C THR A 157 0.45 8.61 -8.41
N ALA A 158 -0.27 9.16 -7.44
CA ALA A 158 -1.71 9.05 -7.33
C ALA A 158 -2.31 10.41 -6.99
N VAL A 159 -3.35 10.83 -7.71
CA VAL A 159 -4.07 12.08 -7.47
C VAL A 159 -5.56 11.81 -7.45
N ASN A 160 -6.27 12.44 -6.53
CA ASN A 160 -7.72 12.38 -6.43
C ASN A 160 -8.33 13.76 -6.71
N PHE A 161 -8.76 13.98 -7.94
CA PHE A 161 -9.48 15.19 -8.36
C PHE A 161 -10.99 15.12 -8.09
N GLY A 162 -11.45 14.05 -7.44
CA GLY A 162 -12.88 13.84 -7.17
C GLY A 162 -13.36 14.52 -5.91
N GLU A 163 -14.66 14.39 -5.67
CA GLU A 163 -15.38 14.99 -4.55
C GLU A 163 -15.62 13.97 -3.41
N GLN A 164 -14.90 12.85 -3.43
CA GLN A 164 -14.95 11.80 -2.42
C GLN A 164 -13.54 11.31 -2.14
N ASP A 165 -13.25 11.03 -0.89
CA ASP A 165 -12.01 10.38 -0.50
C ASP A 165 -11.86 9.02 -1.20
N ARG A 166 -10.63 8.69 -1.58
CA ARG A 166 -10.28 7.38 -2.10
C ARG A 166 -9.69 6.53 -0.99
N TYR A 167 -10.21 5.32 -0.82
CA TYR A 167 -9.68 4.32 0.12
C TYR A 167 -9.14 3.12 -0.61
N HIS A 168 -7.92 2.72 -0.28
CA HIS A 168 -7.24 1.55 -0.81
C HIS A 168 -6.83 0.62 0.30
N LEU A 169 -7.22 -0.65 0.21
CA LEU A 169 -6.61 -1.72 0.99
C LEU A 169 -5.35 -2.18 0.25
N ILE A 170 -4.26 -2.31 0.98
CA ILE A 170 -2.99 -2.84 0.48
C ILE A 170 -2.60 -4.02 1.35
N ILE A 171 -2.29 -5.15 0.69
CA ILE A 171 -1.80 -6.36 1.33
C ILE A 171 -0.45 -6.70 0.70
N ASP A 172 0.61 -6.74 1.51
CA ASP A 172 1.92 -7.21 1.09
C ASP A 172 1.94 -8.75 1.29
N VAL A 173 2.10 -9.51 0.19
CA VAL A 173 2.00 -10.97 0.13
C VAL A 173 3.31 -11.55 -0.31
N LYS A 174 3.75 -12.66 0.30
CA LYS A 174 4.98 -13.32 -0.10
C LYS A 174 4.84 -13.94 -1.48
N SER A 175 5.73 -13.54 -2.39
CA SER A 175 5.68 -13.96 -3.78
C SER A 175 6.37 -15.31 -3.97
N ASP A 176 5.73 -16.14 -4.78
CA ASP A 176 6.23 -17.40 -5.32
C ASP A 176 5.79 -17.56 -6.78
N GLN A 177 6.16 -18.66 -7.44
CA GLN A 177 5.76 -18.93 -8.82
C GLN A 177 4.23 -19.03 -8.96
N ARG A 178 3.54 -19.60 -7.96
CA ARG A 178 2.08 -19.77 -7.97
C ARG A 178 1.37 -18.41 -8.00
N LEU A 179 1.84 -17.43 -7.21
CA LEU A 179 1.30 -16.06 -7.20
C LEU A 179 1.49 -15.40 -8.58
N ARG A 180 2.70 -15.51 -9.16
CA ARG A 180 2.98 -14.92 -10.49
C ARG A 180 2.09 -15.50 -11.57
N ASP A 181 1.95 -16.81 -11.61
CA ASP A 181 1.08 -17.50 -12.59
C ASP A 181 -0.39 -17.10 -12.44
N TRP A 182 -0.83 -16.91 -11.18
CA TRP A 182 -2.19 -16.46 -10.91
C TRP A 182 -2.43 -15.02 -11.40
N LEU A 183 -1.51 -14.10 -11.14
CA LEU A 183 -1.59 -12.72 -11.58
C LEU A 183 -1.59 -12.61 -13.12
N VAL A 184 -0.72 -13.38 -13.80
CA VAL A 184 -0.68 -13.40 -15.27
C VAL A 184 -2.02 -13.89 -15.85
N ARG A 185 -2.51 -15.06 -15.41
CA ARG A 185 -3.80 -15.61 -15.86
C ARG A 185 -4.99 -14.67 -15.61
N SER A 186 -4.94 -13.88 -14.54
CA SER A 186 -5.99 -12.95 -14.19
C SER A 186 -5.96 -11.68 -15.04
N SER A 187 -4.80 -11.31 -15.62
CA SER A 187 -4.64 -10.16 -16.50
C SER A 187 -5.10 -10.41 -17.95
N GLU A 188 -5.31 -11.68 -18.33
CA GLU A 188 -5.74 -12.08 -19.68
C GLU A 188 -7.27 -12.13 -19.85
N LYS A 189 -8.03 -11.83 -18.80
CA LYS A 189 -9.50 -11.78 -18.79
C LYS A 189 -10.03 -10.35 -18.90
#